data_bf4e42c49a0c032e6552c994c9c0171d
#
_entry.id   bf4e42c49a0c032e6552c994c9c0171d
#
_cell.length_a   1.000
_cell.length_b   1.000
_cell.length_c   1.000
_cell.angle_alpha   90.00
_cell.angle_beta   90.00
_cell.angle_gamma   90.00
#
_symmetry.space_group_name_H-M   'P 1'
#
loop_
_entity.id
_entity.type
_entity.pdbx_description
1 polymer ?
#
loop_
_entity_poly.entity_id
_entity_poly.type
_entity_poly.pdbx_seq_one_letter_code
_entity_poly.pdbx_strand_id
1 'polypeptide(L)'
;LCLLAANAAVAPSLNTRRRTLQKELSARERTASTAADATDRQRTLLAEFSARPAASRAVVCDRIAEAVPAQVVLTRLAVEPLTMRFEAGKPLQRQERTAVVAGTAPAADDVSTFVECLAGAACCRTVRLTNVERERDAERLVFRIEIGL
;
A
#
# COMPACT_ATOMS: atom_id res chain seq x y z
N LEU A 1 -4.94 -65.89 36.93
CA LEU A 1 -6.20 -65.26 36.41
C LEU A 1 -6.26 -63.77 36.73
N CYS A 2 -5.84 -63.25 37.87
CA CYS A 2 -5.87 -61.79 38.21
C CYS A 2 -4.95 -60.92 37.34
N LEU A 3 -3.79 -61.39 36.90
CA LEU A 3 -2.85 -60.65 36.04
C LEU A 3 -3.35 -60.43 34.61
N LEU A 4 -4.16 -61.31 34.09
CA LEU A 4 -4.78 -61.14 32.77
C LEU A 4 -5.91 -60.12 32.76
N ALA A 5 -6.67 -60.02 33.85
CA ALA A 5 -7.76 -59.05 33.97
C ALA A 5 -7.22 -57.60 34.13
N ALA A 6 -6.07 -57.39 34.80
CA ALA A 6 -5.44 -56.07 34.93
C ALA A 6 -4.91 -55.53 33.59
N ASN A 7 -4.39 -56.39 32.72
CA ASN A 7 -3.90 -55.99 31.39
C ASN A 7 -5.05 -55.61 30.43
N ALA A 8 -6.22 -56.21 30.54
CA ALA A 8 -7.38 -55.89 29.71
C ALA A 8 -8.00 -54.52 30.02
N ALA A 9 -7.86 -54.02 31.26
CA ALA A 9 -8.40 -52.73 31.66
C ALA A 9 -7.46 -51.56 31.33
N VAL A 10 -6.14 -51.80 31.26
CA VAL A 10 -5.14 -50.74 30.96
C VAL A 10 -5.01 -50.43 29.47
N ALA A 11 -5.19 -51.42 28.60
CA ALA A 11 -5.04 -51.26 27.16
C ALA A 11 -6.01 -50.20 26.55
N PRO A 12 -7.29 -50.13 26.89
CA PRO A 12 -8.20 -49.12 26.34
C PRO A 12 -7.87 -47.70 26.80
N SER A 13 -7.42 -47.54 28.02
CA SER A 13 -7.03 -46.21 28.56
C SER A 13 -5.79 -45.66 27.87
N LEU A 14 -4.79 -46.48 27.56
CA LEU A 14 -3.60 -46.10 26.82
C LEU A 14 -3.92 -45.74 25.36
N ASN A 15 -4.81 -46.46 24.71
CA ASN A 15 -5.25 -46.16 23.35
C ASN A 15 -6.03 -44.86 23.28
N THR A 16 -6.87 -44.57 24.26
CA THR A 16 -7.59 -43.29 24.32
C THR A 16 -6.61 -42.13 24.51
N ARG A 17 -5.66 -42.29 25.42
CA ARG A 17 -4.63 -41.26 25.69
C ARG A 17 -3.73 -41.03 24.47
N ARG A 18 -3.33 -42.08 23.77
CA ARG A 18 -2.58 -42.00 22.52
C ARG A 18 -3.36 -41.23 21.42
N ARG A 19 -4.65 -41.51 21.25
CA ARG A 19 -5.51 -40.78 20.28
C ARG A 19 -5.66 -39.29 20.64
N THR A 20 -5.78 -38.96 21.92
CA THR A 20 -5.87 -37.55 22.37
C THR A 20 -4.59 -36.81 22.07
N LEU A 21 -3.44 -37.39 22.43
CA LEU A 21 -2.11 -36.78 22.15
C LEU A 21 -1.87 -36.63 20.65
N GLN A 22 -2.31 -37.59 19.83
CA GLN A 22 -2.15 -37.51 18.38
C GLN A 22 -3.02 -36.43 17.77
N LYS A 23 -4.21 -36.17 18.31
CA LYS A 23 -5.09 -35.05 17.92
C LYS A 23 -4.48 -33.71 18.33
N GLU A 24 -3.92 -33.62 19.54
CA GLU A 24 -3.26 -32.39 20.01
C GLU A 24 -2.01 -32.06 19.17
N LEU A 25 -1.19 -33.07 18.82
CA LEU A 25 -0.04 -32.89 17.95
C LEU A 25 -0.45 -32.40 16.58
N SER A 26 -1.44 -33.05 15.96
CA SER A 26 -1.92 -32.61 14.63
C SER A 26 -2.58 -31.23 14.63
N ALA A 27 -3.20 -30.81 15.73
CA ALA A 27 -3.73 -29.48 15.90
C ALA A 27 -2.59 -28.44 16.03
N ARG A 28 -1.54 -28.76 16.80
CA ARG A 28 -0.35 -27.89 16.94
C ARG A 28 0.43 -27.77 15.63
N GLU A 29 0.60 -28.86 14.90
CA GLU A 29 1.25 -28.85 13.57
C GLU A 29 0.49 -27.97 12.57
N ARG A 30 -0.85 -28.02 12.56
CA ARG A 30 -1.67 -27.16 11.70
C ARG A 30 -1.53 -25.68 12.08
N THR A 31 -1.54 -25.36 13.37
CA THR A 31 -1.34 -23.96 13.83
C THR A 31 0.07 -23.47 13.55
N ALA A 32 1.09 -24.30 13.68
CA ALA A 32 2.46 -23.96 13.33
C ALA A 32 2.65 -23.73 11.81
N SER A 33 2.03 -24.59 10.97
CA SER A 33 2.05 -24.42 9.52
C SER A 33 1.37 -23.13 9.08
N THR A 34 0.18 -22.83 9.62
CA THR A 34 -0.52 -21.57 9.32
C THR A 34 0.27 -20.33 9.76
N ALA A 35 0.95 -20.41 10.88
CA ALA A 35 1.81 -19.31 11.35
C ALA A 35 3.07 -19.15 10.48
N ALA A 36 3.69 -20.24 10.02
CA ALA A 36 4.82 -20.21 9.10
C ALA A 36 4.42 -19.60 7.76
N ASP A 37 3.30 -20.03 7.17
CA ASP A 37 2.75 -19.48 5.93
C ASP A 37 2.43 -17.99 6.04
N ALA A 38 1.91 -17.54 7.18
CA ALA A 38 1.66 -16.11 7.43
C ALA A 38 2.96 -15.31 7.49
N THR A 39 4.01 -15.87 8.12
CA THR A 39 5.32 -15.23 8.24
C THR A 39 6.01 -15.13 6.88
N ASP A 40 5.93 -16.15 6.06
CA ASP A 40 6.53 -16.15 4.71
C ASP A 40 5.79 -15.19 3.78
N ARG A 41 4.47 -15.11 3.86
CA ARG A 41 3.70 -14.06 3.16
C ARG A 41 4.09 -12.66 3.58
N GLN A 42 4.29 -12.41 4.88
CA GLN A 42 4.77 -11.13 5.37
C GLN A 42 6.18 -10.79 4.86
N ARG A 43 7.09 -11.77 4.83
CA ARG A 43 8.44 -11.58 4.27
C ARG A 43 8.41 -11.27 2.78
N THR A 44 7.57 -11.97 2.02
CA THR A 44 7.41 -11.72 0.58
C THR A 44 6.87 -10.32 0.33
N LEU A 45 5.85 -9.89 1.08
CA LEU A 45 5.30 -8.54 0.99
C LEU A 45 6.31 -7.46 1.37
N LEU A 46 7.11 -7.69 2.42
CA LEU A 46 8.18 -6.77 2.82
C LEU A 46 9.30 -6.72 1.76
N ALA A 47 9.64 -7.85 1.14
CA ALA A 47 10.62 -7.90 0.07
C ALA A 47 10.12 -7.18 -1.19
N GLU A 48 8.87 -7.38 -1.58
CA GLU A 48 8.24 -6.63 -2.69
C GLU A 48 8.17 -5.13 -2.40
N PHE A 49 7.90 -4.76 -1.15
CA PHE A 49 7.89 -3.37 -0.71
C PHE A 49 9.28 -2.73 -0.76
N SER A 50 10.31 -3.47 -0.34
CA SER A 50 11.70 -3.01 -0.34
C SER A 50 12.31 -2.98 -1.75
N ALA A 51 11.88 -3.88 -2.64
CA ALA A 51 12.37 -3.96 -4.02
C ALA A 51 11.87 -2.81 -4.92
N ARG A 52 10.81 -2.11 -4.51
CA ARG A 52 10.35 -0.89 -5.18
C ARG A 52 10.68 0.30 -4.28
N PRO A 53 11.83 0.97 -4.45
CA PRO A 53 12.09 2.22 -3.76
C PRO A 53 10.98 3.18 -4.15
N ALA A 54 10.07 3.46 -3.21
CA ALA A 54 9.18 4.59 -3.37
C ALA A 54 10.09 5.79 -3.54
N ALA A 55 10.03 6.45 -4.69
CA ALA A 55 10.81 7.66 -4.93
C ALA A 55 10.68 8.55 -3.70
N SER A 56 11.79 9.05 -3.17
CA SER A 56 11.74 9.89 -1.98
C SER A 56 10.83 11.09 -2.28
N ARG A 57 10.20 11.67 -1.27
CA ARG A 57 9.37 12.86 -1.48
C ARG A 57 10.13 13.96 -2.19
N ALA A 58 11.42 14.11 -1.88
CA ALA A 58 12.29 15.09 -2.52
C ALA A 58 12.38 14.85 -4.02
N VAL A 59 12.66 13.62 -4.46
CA VAL A 59 12.72 13.27 -5.89
C VAL A 59 11.40 13.55 -6.60
N VAL A 60 10.26 13.26 -5.97
CA VAL A 60 8.94 13.57 -6.56
C VAL A 60 8.75 15.07 -6.68
N CYS A 61 9.08 15.85 -5.65
CA CYS A 61 8.97 17.29 -5.68
C CYS A 61 9.89 17.89 -6.75
N ASP A 62 11.13 17.42 -6.88
CA ASP A 62 12.09 17.88 -7.89
C ASP A 62 11.55 17.60 -9.31
N ARG A 63 11.02 16.42 -9.57
CA ARG A 63 10.43 16.06 -10.87
C ARG A 63 9.20 16.89 -11.21
N ILE A 64 8.34 17.17 -10.22
CA ILE A 64 7.21 18.07 -10.42
C ILE A 64 7.69 19.49 -10.72
N ALA A 65 8.70 19.98 -9.99
CA ALA A 65 9.27 21.29 -10.21
C ALA A 65 9.90 21.44 -11.60
N GLU A 66 10.61 20.42 -12.09
CA GLU A 66 11.18 20.37 -13.45
C GLU A 66 10.09 20.42 -14.55
N ALA A 67 8.90 19.92 -14.27
CA ALA A 67 7.79 19.89 -15.22
C ALA A 67 6.99 21.21 -15.27
N VAL A 68 7.24 22.16 -14.35
CA VAL A 68 6.48 23.41 -14.28
C VAL A 68 6.87 24.35 -15.41
N PRO A 69 5.94 24.76 -16.28
CA PRO A 69 6.20 25.80 -17.29
C PRO A 69 6.52 27.16 -16.66
N ALA A 70 7.28 27.99 -17.36
CA ALA A 70 7.76 29.28 -16.85
C ALA A 70 6.64 30.26 -16.44
N GLN A 71 5.46 30.15 -17.08
CA GLN A 71 4.30 31.00 -16.81
C GLN A 71 3.44 30.51 -15.64
N VAL A 72 3.63 29.28 -15.21
CA VAL A 72 2.84 28.65 -14.13
C VAL A 72 3.49 28.92 -12.78
N VAL A 73 2.70 29.38 -11.83
CA VAL A 73 3.15 29.62 -10.45
C VAL A 73 2.47 28.59 -9.54
N LEU A 74 3.25 27.75 -8.90
CA LEU A 74 2.74 26.82 -7.90
C LEU A 74 2.50 27.54 -6.58
N THR A 75 1.30 27.41 -6.03
CA THR A 75 0.92 27.94 -4.73
C THR A 75 0.92 26.85 -3.65
N ARG A 76 0.72 25.59 -4.06
CA ARG A 76 0.69 24.47 -3.13
C ARG A 76 1.20 23.19 -3.80
N LEU A 77 2.08 22.50 -3.09
CA LEU A 77 2.49 21.13 -3.42
C LEU A 77 2.37 20.29 -2.16
N ALA A 78 1.49 19.30 -2.16
CA ALA A 78 1.31 18.38 -1.06
C ALA A 78 1.50 16.95 -1.58
N VAL A 79 2.49 16.24 -1.04
CA VAL A 79 2.72 14.82 -1.34
C VAL A 79 2.25 14.01 -0.15
N GLU A 80 1.18 13.25 -0.31
CA GLU A 80 0.65 12.41 0.76
C GLU A 80 1.63 11.28 1.10
N PRO A 81 1.78 10.96 2.39
CA PRO A 81 2.58 9.83 2.80
C PRO A 81 1.94 8.54 2.28
N LEU A 82 2.79 7.56 1.98
CA LEU A 82 2.32 6.21 1.69
C LEU A 82 1.61 5.67 2.93
N THR A 83 0.28 5.57 2.89
CA THR A 83 -0.51 5.00 3.98
C THR A 83 -0.78 3.54 3.68
N MET A 84 -0.49 2.68 4.66
CA MET A 84 -0.89 1.28 4.64
C MET A 84 -2.12 1.12 5.51
N ARG A 85 -3.21 0.61 4.96
CA ARG A 85 -4.32 0.13 5.78
C ARG A 85 -4.05 -1.30 6.20
N PHE A 86 -3.87 -1.49 7.48
CA PHE A 86 -3.77 -2.79 8.10
C PHE A 86 -5.16 -3.19 8.63
N GLU A 87 -5.80 -4.14 7.97
CA GLU A 87 -7.02 -4.78 8.50
C GLU A 87 -6.69 -6.23 8.81
N ALA A 88 -6.93 -6.64 10.06
CA ALA A 88 -6.69 -8.00 10.49
C ALA A 88 -7.46 -8.99 9.59
N GLY A 89 -6.77 -9.96 9.01
CA GLY A 89 -7.35 -10.99 8.13
C GLY A 89 -7.53 -10.58 6.66
N LYS A 90 -7.19 -9.35 6.27
CA LYS A 90 -7.18 -8.93 4.87
C LYS A 90 -5.76 -8.78 4.33
N PRO A 91 -5.53 -9.01 3.01
CA PRO A 91 -4.24 -8.73 2.41
C PRO A 91 -3.92 -7.24 2.55
N LEU A 92 -2.64 -6.92 2.75
CA LEU A 92 -2.14 -5.56 2.82
C LEU A 92 -2.54 -4.79 1.55
N GLN A 93 -3.45 -3.85 1.68
CA GLN A 93 -3.80 -2.95 0.58
C GLN A 93 -2.83 -1.76 0.61
N ARG A 94 -2.00 -1.70 -0.43
CA ARG A 94 -1.17 -0.53 -0.70
C ARG A 94 -2.06 0.57 -1.24
N GLN A 95 -2.23 1.65 -0.49
CA GLN A 95 -2.88 2.83 -1.00
C GLN A 95 -1.92 3.53 -1.97
N GLU A 96 -2.38 3.87 -3.16
CA GLU A 96 -1.56 4.62 -4.12
C GLU A 96 -1.16 5.96 -3.50
N ARG A 97 0.11 6.30 -3.68
CA ARG A 97 0.64 7.56 -3.20
C ARG A 97 0.11 8.67 -4.09
N THR A 98 -0.47 9.70 -3.51
CA THR A 98 -1.01 10.83 -4.26
C THR A 98 -0.24 12.10 -3.96
N ALA A 99 -0.13 12.95 -4.96
CA ALA A 99 0.33 14.32 -4.79
C ALA A 99 -0.76 15.28 -5.30
N VAL A 100 -0.93 16.37 -4.56
CA VAL A 100 -1.85 17.45 -4.95
C VAL A 100 -1.04 18.68 -5.25
N VAL A 101 -1.21 19.20 -6.46
CA VAL A 101 -0.56 20.41 -6.96
C VAL A 101 -1.65 21.45 -7.19
N ALA A 102 -1.46 22.65 -6.66
CA ALA A 102 -2.30 23.79 -6.97
C ALA A 102 -1.44 24.99 -7.37
N GLY A 103 -1.97 25.81 -8.24
CA GLY A 103 -1.23 26.94 -8.77
C GLY A 103 -2.10 27.91 -9.55
N THR A 104 -1.43 28.88 -10.15
CA THR A 104 -2.05 29.86 -11.04
C THR A 104 -1.33 29.88 -12.38
N ALA A 105 -2.08 30.15 -13.44
CA ALA A 105 -1.58 30.28 -14.80
C ALA A 105 -2.29 31.43 -15.53
N PRO A 106 -1.65 32.13 -16.45
CA PRO A 106 -2.29 33.22 -17.23
C PRO A 106 -3.29 32.69 -18.24
N ALA A 107 -3.06 31.51 -18.82
CA ALA A 107 -3.91 30.93 -19.85
C ALA A 107 -4.23 29.43 -19.61
N ALA A 108 -5.29 28.95 -20.22
CA ALA A 108 -5.68 27.53 -20.15
C ALA A 108 -4.67 26.60 -20.85
N ASP A 109 -4.04 27.10 -21.88
CA ASP A 109 -3.01 26.37 -22.64
C ASP A 109 -1.77 26.08 -21.75
N ASP A 110 -1.42 27.01 -20.85
CA ASP A 110 -0.33 26.80 -19.89
C ASP A 110 -0.65 25.68 -18.90
N VAL A 111 -1.92 25.59 -18.46
CA VAL A 111 -2.39 24.49 -17.59
C VAL A 111 -2.35 23.17 -18.35
N SER A 112 -2.80 23.16 -19.60
CA SER A 112 -2.79 21.95 -20.45
C SER A 112 -1.36 21.46 -20.69
N THR A 113 -0.46 22.37 -21.04
CA THR A 113 0.96 22.05 -21.21
C THR A 113 1.57 21.47 -19.93
N PHE A 114 1.22 22.03 -18.77
CA PHE A 114 1.69 21.52 -17.48
C PHE A 114 1.17 20.10 -17.21
N VAL A 115 -0.11 19.83 -17.49
CA VAL A 115 -0.71 18.47 -17.36
C VAL A 115 0.00 17.48 -18.27
N GLU A 116 0.32 17.86 -19.52
CA GLU A 116 1.05 17.02 -20.48
C GLU A 116 2.48 16.75 -20.01
N CYS A 117 3.20 17.76 -19.50
CA CYS A 117 4.54 17.59 -18.94
C CYS A 117 4.53 16.63 -17.74
N LEU A 118 3.54 16.75 -16.85
CA LEU A 118 3.37 15.84 -15.72
C LEU A 118 3.02 14.42 -16.17
N ALA A 119 2.16 14.27 -17.18
CA ALA A 119 1.78 12.96 -17.72
C ALA A 119 2.96 12.25 -18.38
N GLY A 120 3.91 13.00 -18.95
CA GLY A 120 5.16 12.48 -19.51
C GLY A 120 6.23 12.15 -18.46
N ALA A 121 6.07 12.60 -17.22
CA ALA A 121 7.05 12.36 -16.16
C ALA A 121 6.97 10.92 -15.64
N ALA A 122 8.10 10.22 -15.61
CA ALA A 122 8.19 8.81 -15.23
C ALA A 122 7.71 8.49 -13.79
N CYS A 123 7.61 9.49 -12.93
CA CYS A 123 7.12 9.35 -11.56
C CYS A 123 5.59 9.42 -11.45
N CYS A 124 4.90 9.90 -12.48
CA CYS A 124 3.46 10.12 -12.49
C CYS A 124 2.76 8.97 -13.24
N ARG A 125 1.88 8.24 -12.57
CA ARG A 125 1.07 7.18 -13.19
C ARG A 125 -0.22 7.71 -13.77
N THR A 126 -0.85 8.61 -13.03
CA THR A 126 -2.11 9.24 -13.41
C THR A 126 -2.04 10.72 -13.08
N VAL A 127 -2.50 11.55 -13.99
CA VAL A 127 -2.59 13.00 -13.79
C VAL A 127 -4.03 13.40 -14.05
N ARG A 128 -4.67 14.01 -13.08
CA ARG A 128 -6.08 14.42 -13.17
C ARG A 128 -6.21 15.88 -12.79
N LEU A 129 -6.70 16.69 -13.71
CA LEU A 129 -7.10 18.06 -13.44
C LEU A 129 -8.45 18.03 -12.70
N THR A 130 -8.48 18.48 -11.45
CA THR A 130 -9.67 18.40 -10.59
C THR A 130 -10.44 19.70 -10.53
N ASN A 131 -9.77 20.83 -10.68
CA ASN A 131 -10.41 22.13 -10.70
C ASN A 131 -9.65 23.13 -11.55
N VAL A 132 -10.39 23.97 -12.30
CA VAL A 132 -9.87 25.15 -12.98
C VAL A 132 -10.94 26.26 -12.85
N GLU A 133 -10.56 27.34 -12.20
CA GLU A 133 -11.44 28.50 -12.00
C GLU A 133 -10.71 29.78 -12.41
N ARG A 134 -11.46 30.75 -12.92
CA ARG A 134 -10.91 32.07 -13.17
C ARG A 134 -11.00 32.90 -11.88
N GLU A 135 -9.91 33.44 -11.44
CA GLU A 135 -9.87 34.36 -10.30
C GLU A 135 -10.66 35.65 -10.65
N ARG A 136 -11.60 36.07 -9.79
CA ARG A 136 -12.53 37.15 -10.10
C ARG A 136 -11.86 38.50 -10.26
N ASP A 137 -10.75 38.73 -9.57
CA ASP A 137 -10.05 40.02 -9.52
C ASP A 137 -8.73 40.03 -10.30
N ALA A 138 -8.34 38.90 -10.91
CA ALA A 138 -7.12 38.78 -11.69
C ALA A 138 -7.40 38.01 -12.99
N GLU A 139 -6.75 38.41 -14.09
CA GLU A 139 -6.81 37.65 -15.36
C GLU A 139 -5.97 36.37 -15.28
N ARG A 140 -6.16 35.59 -14.21
CA ARG A 140 -5.43 34.35 -13.96
C ARG A 140 -6.39 33.20 -13.70
N LEU A 141 -5.96 32.02 -14.09
CA LEU A 141 -6.66 30.78 -13.79
C LEU A 141 -6.02 30.14 -12.56
N VAL A 142 -6.85 29.76 -11.60
CA VAL A 142 -6.44 28.93 -10.46
C VAL A 142 -6.76 27.49 -10.82
N PHE A 143 -5.80 26.60 -10.67
CA PHE A 143 -5.97 25.20 -11.00
C PHE A 143 -5.58 24.28 -9.84
N ARG A 144 -6.13 23.06 -9.86
CA ARG A 144 -5.75 21.98 -8.95
C ARG A 144 -5.63 20.68 -9.73
N ILE A 145 -4.49 20.01 -9.55
CA ILE A 145 -4.15 18.74 -10.19
C ILE A 145 -3.90 17.70 -9.11
N GLU A 146 -4.44 16.53 -9.30
CA GLU A 146 -4.18 15.34 -8.48
C GLU A 146 -3.34 14.36 -9.30
N ILE A 147 -2.24 13.87 -8.71
CA ILE A 147 -1.25 13.02 -9.35
C ILE A 147 -1.17 11.72 -8.59
N GLY A 148 -1.39 10.58 -9.25
CA GLY A 148 -1.07 9.25 -8.73
C GLY A 148 0.39 8.90 -9.04
N LEU A 149 1.13 8.52 -8.02
CA LEU A 149 2.58 8.27 -8.05
C LEU A 149 2.91 6.78 -8.06
#